data_bd6495dfdf21cad3ecaee98ddae7055c
#
_entry.id   bd6495dfdf21cad3ecaee98ddae7055c
#
_cell.length_a   1.000
_cell.length_b   1.000
_cell.length_c   1.000
_cell.angle_alpha   90.00
_cell.angle_beta   90.00
_cell.angle_gamma   90.00
#
_symmetry.space_group_name_H-M   'P 1'
#
loop_
_entity.id
_entity.type
_entity.pdbx_description
1 polymer ?
#
loop_
_entity_poly.entity_id
_entity_poly.type
_entity_poly.pdbx_seq_one_letter_code
_entity_poly.pdbx_strand_id
1 'polypeptide(L)'
;MSILESLELAVKNIVSSKTRTLLTMLGIIIGVAAVIVIVGLGNGLKGYVTDSFSDLGTDTLNVTVMTRGSTRSLSVDDFYSIVEEESGTLALCSPTVQMPGQVKIGSDTADSTSATGVSEDYLTIKHYDLAKGRDLQYSDIVYRGKVCVVGAYVDRAYFGGNALGQTLRVRGQTLTVVGVLAQQDTSMEEGGTDDCLF
;
A
#
# COMPACT_ATOMS: atom_id res chain seq x y z
N MET A 1 35.40 -58.25 10.37
CA MET A 1 35.64 -56.80 10.49
C MET A 1 34.43 -56.20 11.20
N SER A 2 34.69 -55.62 12.35
CA SER A 2 33.62 -54.97 13.07
C SER A 2 33.29 -53.60 12.44
N ILE A 3 32.05 -53.14 12.54
CA ILE A 3 31.63 -51.83 12.02
C ILE A 3 32.52 -50.71 12.59
N LEU A 4 32.99 -50.86 13.81
CA LEU A 4 33.91 -49.94 14.51
C LEU A 4 35.31 -49.86 13.83
N GLU A 5 35.88 -51.00 13.41
CA GLU A 5 37.19 -51.01 12.70
C GLU A 5 37.06 -50.35 11.33
N SER A 6 35.92 -50.52 10.62
CA SER A 6 35.67 -49.87 9.34
C SER A 6 35.53 -48.39 9.49
N LEU A 7 34.88 -47.91 10.57
CA LEU A 7 34.73 -46.48 10.87
C LEU A 7 36.08 -45.81 11.21
N GLU A 8 36.93 -46.49 12.01
CA GLU A 8 38.25 -45.99 12.38
C GLU A 8 39.17 -45.86 11.16
N LEU A 9 39.14 -46.87 10.26
CA LEU A 9 39.87 -46.83 9.00
C LEU A 9 39.39 -45.71 8.07
N ALA A 10 38.09 -45.46 8.00
CA ALA A 10 37.51 -44.39 7.20
C ALA A 10 37.94 -43.01 7.72
N VAL A 11 37.90 -42.77 9.03
CA VAL A 11 38.34 -41.52 9.65
C VAL A 11 39.85 -41.32 9.41
N LYS A 12 40.68 -42.37 9.56
CA LYS A 12 42.12 -42.32 9.34
C LYS A 12 42.45 -41.96 7.88
N ASN A 13 41.71 -42.51 6.90
CA ASN A 13 41.86 -42.17 5.49
C ASN A 13 41.47 -40.71 5.18
N ILE A 14 40.44 -40.20 5.81
CA ILE A 14 40.00 -38.80 5.70
C ILE A 14 41.12 -37.87 6.21
N VAL A 15 41.69 -38.14 7.36
CA VAL A 15 42.73 -37.32 7.98
C VAL A 15 44.05 -37.41 7.23
N SER A 16 44.35 -38.54 6.59
CA SER A 16 45.61 -38.74 5.86
C SER A 16 45.66 -37.98 4.52
N SER A 17 44.54 -37.70 3.87
CA SER A 17 44.44 -36.98 2.59
C SER A 17 43.78 -35.61 2.73
N LYS A 18 44.33 -34.75 3.56
CA LYS A 18 43.76 -33.45 3.98
C LYS A 18 43.30 -32.57 2.82
N THR A 19 44.11 -32.44 1.76
CA THR A 19 43.77 -31.57 0.61
C THR A 19 42.57 -32.10 -0.20
N ARG A 20 42.47 -33.44 -0.41
CA ARG A 20 41.36 -34.02 -1.15
C ARG A 20 40.06 -33.89 -0.36
N THR A 21 40.12 -34.18 0.94
CA THR A 21 38.96 -34.10 1.83
C THR A 21 38.46 -32.66 1.94
N LEU A 22 39.38 -31.70 2.09
CA LEU A 22 39.01 -30.27 2.15
C LEU A 22 38.32 -29.80 0.86
N LEU A 23 38.89 -30.18 -0.32
CA LEU A 23 38.31 -29.80 -1.60
C LEU A 23 36.89 -30.40 -1.80
N THR A 24 36.73 -31.69 -1.45
CA THR A 24 35.39 -32.32 -1.61
C THR A 24 34.35 -31.77 -0.63
N MET A 25 34.75 -31.53 0.63
CA MET A 25 33.87 -30.90 1.62
C MET A 25 33.49 -29.47 1.19
N LEU A 26 34.45 -28.68 0.68
CA LEU A 26 34.22 -27.35 0.19
C LEU A 26 33.21 -27.36 -0.97
N GLY A 27 33.35 -28.28 -1.91
CA GLY A 27 32.42 -28.43 -3.02
C GLY A 27 31.00 -28.74 -2.57
N ILE A 28 30.84 -29.63 -1.59
CA ILE A 28 29.53 -29.97 -1.03
C ILE A 28 28.91 -28.76 -0.28
N ILE A 29 29.71 -28.08 0.54
CA ILE A 29 29.27 -26.93 1.30
C ILE A 29 28.80 -25.82 0.35
N ILE A 30 29.60 -25.51 -0.68
CA ILE A 30 29.19 -24.48 -1.68
C ILE A 30 27.93 -24.91 -2.42
N GLY A 31 27.81 -26.17 -2.83
CA GLY A 31 26.65 -26.68 -3.52
C GLY A 31 25.37 -26.57 -2.69
N VAL A 32 25.42 -27.02 -1.43
CA VAL A 32 24.28 -26.94 -0.52
C VAL A 32 23.93 -25.49 -0.17
N ALA A 33 24.95 -24.68 0.12
CA ALA A 33 24.74 -23.26 0.41
C ALA A 33 24.09 -22.52 -0.77
N ALA A 34 24.51 -22.78 -2.00
CA ALA A 34 23.92 -22.18 -3.20
C ALA A 34 22.44 -22.53 -3.33
N VAL A 35 22.06 -23.79 -3.10
CA VAL A 35 20.63 -24.22 -3.15
C VAL A 35 19.81 -23.52 -2.06
N ILE A 36 20.32 -23.43 -0.83
CA ILE A 36 19.63 -22.77 0.28
C ILE A 36 19.40 -21.28 -0.05
N VAL A 37 20.44 -20.61 -0.57
CA VAL A 37 20.35 -19.18 -0.95
C VAL A 37 19.31 -18.97 -2.05
N ILE A 38 19.34 -19.80 -3.11
CA ILE A 38 18.38 -19.67 -4.24
C ILE A 38 16.94 -19.90 -3.77
N VAL A 39 16.71 -20.95 -2.98
CA VAL A 39 15.36 -21.25 -2.46
C VAL A 39 14.90 -20.18 -1.48
N GLY A 40 15.78 -19.71 -0.61
CA GLY A 40 15.48 -18.63 0.33
C GLY A 40 15.13 -17.32 -0.38
N LEU A 41 15.91 -16.95 -1.39
CA LEU A 41 15.66 -15.76 -2.22
C LEU A 41 14.33 -15.88 -2.98
N GLY A 42 14.06 -17.06 -3.57
CA GLY A 42 12.80 -17.31 -4.29
C GLY A 42 11.56 -17.19 -3.39
N ASN A 43 11.61 -17.75 -2.19
CA ASN A 43 10.52 -17.64 -1.21
C ASN A 43 10.36 -16.21 -0.70
N GLY A 44 11.46 -15.50 -0.44
CA GLY A 44 11.43 -14.09 -0.03
C GLY A 44 10.83 -13.20 -1.11
N LEU A 45 11.23 -13.38 -2.36
CA LEU A 45 10.66 -12.64 -3.50
C LEU A 45 9.17 -12.94 -3.69
N LYS A 46 8.76 -14.21 -3.57
CA LYS A 46 7.33 -14.58 -3.65
C LYS A 46 6.52 -13.87 -2.55
N GLY A 47 7.01 -13.86 -1.30
CA GLY A 47 6.37 -13.14 -0.20
C GLY A 47 6.24 -11.65 -0.51
N TYR A 48 7.34 -11.00 -0.85
CA TYR A 48 7.37 -9.58 -1.20
C TYR A 48 6.38 -9.20 -2.32
N VAL A 49 6.35 -10.00 -3.39
CA VAL A 49 5.41 -9.78 -4.51
C VAL A 49 3.96 -9.97 -4.05
N THR A 50 3.67 -11.03 -3.28
CA THR A 50 2.31 -11.27 -2.79
C THR A 50 1.83 -10.14 -1.88
N ASP A 51 2.67 -9.68 -0.95
CA ASP A 51 2.33 -8.59 -0.04
C ASP A 51 2.10 -7.28 -0.81
N SER A 52 2.98 -6.96 -1.78
CA SER A 52 2.83 -5.78 -2.65
C SER A 52 1.53 -5.80 -3.47
N PHE A 53 1.09 -6.97 -3.93
CA PHE A 53 -0.20 -7.08 -4.63
C PHE A 53 -1.40 -7.02 -3.67
N SER A 54 -1.27 -7.49 -2.44
CA SER A 54 -2.33 -7.39 -1.44
C SER A 54 -2.59 -5.92 -1.07
N ASP A 55 -1.53 -5.14 -0.93
CA ASP A 55 -1.62 -3.70 -0.64
C ASP A 55 -2.24 -2.89 -1.80
N LEU A 56 -2.14 -3.38 -3.04
CA LEU A 56 -2.80 -2.79 -4.21
C LEU A 56 -4.32 -3.08 -4.29
N GLY A 57 -4.87 -3.91 -3.39
CA GLY A 57 -6.28 -4.26 -3.37
C GLY A 57 -6.66 -5.19 -4.53
N THR A 58 -6.25 -6.45 -4.45
CA THR A 58 -6.55 -7.47 -5.49
C THR A 58 -8.03 -7.83 -5.59
N ASP A 59 -8.82 -7.42 -4.62
CA ASP A 59 -10.26 -7.62 -4.50
C ASP A 59 -11.07 -6.37 -4.92
N THR A 60 -10.39 -5.32 -5.43
CA THR A 60 -11.05 -4.09 -5.86
C THR A 60 -11.27 -4.04 -7.37
N LEU A 61 -12.48 -3.65 -7.78
CA LEU A 61 -12.83 -3.37 -9.16
C LEU A 61 -12.87 -1.86 -9.41
N ASN A 62 -11.97 -1.36 -10.24
CA ASN A 62 -11.99 0.04 -10.67
C ASN A 62 -12.81 0.19 -11.95
N VAL A 63 -13.95 0.89 -11.85
CA VAL A 63 -14.84 1.14 -12.99
C VAL A 63 -14.72 2.60 -13.41
N THR A 64 -14.26 2.84 -14.62
CA THR A 64 -14.20 4.19 -15.19
C THR A 64 -15.33 4.39 -16.18
N VAL A 65 -16.25 5.31 -15.88
CA VAL A 65 -17.35 5.65 -16.76
C VAL A 65 -16.93 6.76 -17.71
N MET A 66 -16.81 6.43 -19.00
CA MET A 66 -16.50 7.40 -20.05
C MET A 66 -17.81 7.82 -20.76
N THR A 67 -18.27 9.04 -20.51
CA THR A 67 -19.44 9.62 -21.18
C THR A 67 -19.07 10.25 -22.54
N ARG A 68 -18.60 9.43 -23.48
CA ARG A 68 -18.23 9.93 -24.82
C ARG A 68 -19.49 10.12 -25.67
N GLY A 69 -20.01 11.35 -25.75
CA GLY A 69 -21.14 11.70 -26.59
C GLY A 69 -22.53 11.26 -26.11
N SER A 70 -22.65 10.79 -24.88
CA SER A 70 -23.92 10.48 -24.25
C SER A 70 -24.41 11.65 -23.38
N THR A 71 -25.69 11.96 -23.47
CA THR A 71 -26.37 12.90 -22.57
C THR A 71 -26.73 12.27 -21.21
N ARG A 72 -26.46 10.97 -21.01
CA ARG A 72 -26.65 10.28 -19.74
C ARG A 72 -25.39 10.43 -18.90
N SER A 73 -25.49 11.13 -17.78
CA SER A 73 -24.51 11.09 -16.69
C SER A 73 -24.98 10.05 -15.67
N LEU A 74 -24.06 9.22 -15.20
CA LEU A 74 -24.34 8.38 -14.05
C LEU A 74 -24.40 9.29 -12.81
N SER A 75 -25.53 9.28 -12.09
CA SER A 75 -25.62 9.97 -10.82
C SER A 75 -25.02 9.10 -9.69
N VAL A 76 -24.69 9.72 -8.57
CA VAL A 76 -24.23 8.99 -7.38
C VAL A 76 -25.33 8.04 -6.88
N ASP A 77 -26.58 8.46 -6.95
CA ASP A 77 -27.73 7.65 -6.54
C ASP A 77 -27.91 6.40 -7.43
N ASP A 78 -27.73 6.55 -8.77
CA ASP A 78 -27.75 5.40 -9.69
C ASP A 78 -26.64 4.40 -9.37
N PHE A 79 -25.47 4.89 -8.95
CA PHE A 79 -24.34 4.03 -8.58
C PHE A 79 -24.67 3.22 -7.31
N TYR A 80 -25.19 3.84 -6.26
CA TYR A 80 -25.57 3.13 -5.04
C TYR A 80 -26.70 2.12 -5.27
N SER A 81 -27.67 2.43 -6.15
CA SER A 81 -28.73 1.47 -6.49
C SER A 81 -28.20 0.20 -7.16
N ILE A 82 -27.19 0.32 -8.03
CA ILE A 82 -26.51 -0.84 -8.65
C ILE A 82 -25.82 -1.71 -7.59
N VAL A 83 -25.18 -1.08 -6.62
CA VAL A 83 -24.49 -1.81 -5.55
C VAL A 83 -25.47 -2.52 -4.62
N GLU A 84 -26.62 -1.89 -4.32
CA GLU A 84 -27.70 -2.53 -3.54
C GLU A 84 -28.27 -3.77 -4.26
N GLU A 85 -28.49 -3.67 -5.57
CA GLU A 85 -28.99 -4.79 -6.40
C GLU A 85 -28.00 -5.96 -6.42
N GLU A 86 -26.68 -5.69 -6.43
CA GLU A 86 -25.59 -6.68 -6.50
C GLU A 86 -24.92 -6.92 -5.13
N SER A 87 -25.61 -6.68 -4.04
CA SER A 87 -25.07 -6.79 -2.66
C SER A 87 -24.55 -8.18 -2.29
N GLY A 88 -24.89 -9.22 -3.06
CA GLY A 88 -24.30 -10.56 -2.89
C GLY A 88 -22.88 -10.70 -3.43
N THR A 89 -22.44 -9.78 -4.29
CA THR A 89 -21.13 -9.83 -4.97
C THR A 89 -20.25 -8.65 -4.57
N LEU A 90 -20.85 -7.47 -4.34
CA LEU A 90 -20.17 -6.23 -3.98
C LEU A 90 -20.38 -5.96 -2.50
N ALA A 91 -19.30 -5.90 -1.73
CA ALA A 91 -19.36 -5.67 -0.28
C ALA A 91 -19.33 -4.18 0.08
N LEU A 92 -18.46 -3.40 -0.57
CA LEU A 92 -18.25 -1.97 -0.34
C LEU A 92 -18.11 -1.24 -1.67
N CYS A 93 -18.43 0.04 -1.68
CA CYS A 93 -18.25 0.85 -2.88
C CYS A 93 -17.91 2.30 -2.53
N SER A 94 -17.09 2.91 -3.36
CA SER A 94 -16.79 4.33 -3.24
C SER A 94 -16.73 4.99 -4.62
N PRO A 95 -17.62 5.93 -4.92
CA PRO A 95 -17.46 6.79 -6.07
C PRO A 95 -16.25 7.69 -5.84
N THR A 96 -15.40 7.81 -6.85
CA THR A 96 -14.19 8.65 -6.79
C THR A 96 -14.28 9.78 -7.81
N VAL A 97 -13.95 10.99 -7.39
CA VAL A 97 -13.91 12.17 -8.25
C VAL A 97 -12.57 12.86 -8.09
N GLN A 98 -11.78 12.85 -9.15
CA GLN A 98 -10.53 13.62 -9.18
C GLN A 98 -10.84 15.11 -9.14
N MET A 99 -10.24 15.82 -8.20
CA MET A 99 -10.36 17.27 -8.09
C MET A 99 -9.10 17.94 -8.65
N PRO A 100 -9.07 18.29 -9.95
CA PRO A 100 -7.93 18.99 -10.50
C PRO A 100 -7.84 20.40 -9.90
N GLY A 101 -6.67 20.78 -9.47
CA GLY A 101 -6.43 22.11 -8.91
C GLY A 101 -5.37 22.07 -7.83
N GLN A 102 -4.90 23.25 -7.47
CA GLN A 102 -3.88 23.41 -6.45
C GLN A 102 -4.47 23.29 -5.04
N VAL A 103 -3.78 22.56 -4.20
CA VAL A 103 -4.03 22.52 -2.77
C VAL A 103 -3.22 23.63 -2.10
N LYS A 104 -3.89 24.54 -1.39
CA LYS A 104 -3.26 25.64 -0.66
C LYS A 104 -3.29 25.37 0.84
N ILE A 105 -2.12 25.44 1.45
CA ILE A 105 -1.91 25.16 2.87
C ILE A 105 -1.20 26.37 3.48
N GLY A 106 -1.97 27.21 4.19
CA GLY A 106 -1.44 28.50 4.67
C GLY A 106 -0.96 29.40 3.53
N SER A 107 0.34 29.71 3.49
CA SER A 107 1.01 30.45 2.42
C SER A 107 1.52 29.57 1.28
N ASP A 108 1.60 28.27 1.50
CA ASP A 108 2.22 27.34 0.57
C ASP A 108 1.21 26.75 -0.41
N THR A 109 1.71 26.39 -1.57
CA THR A 109 0.91 25.71 -2.60
C THR A 109 1.52 24.35 -2.86
N ALA A 110 0.71 23.30 -2.68
CA ALA A 110 1.07 21.92 -2.96
C ALA A 110 0.57 21.59 -4.37
N ASP A 111 1.46 21.74 -5.36
CA ASP A 111 1.11 21.59 -6.78
C ASP A 111 1.01 20.12 -7.19
N SER A 112 1.76 19.26 -6.52
CA SER A 112 1.84 17.80 -6.80
C SER A 112 0.83 16.98 -6.02
N THR A 113 0.22 17.56 -4.96
CA THR A 113 -0.73 16.85 -4.10
C THR A 113 -1.99 16.49 -4.86
N SER A 114 -2.28 15.20 -4.94
CA SER A 114 -3.51 14.70 -5.56
C SER A 114 -4.69 14.86 -4.60
N ALA A 115 -5.73 15.58 -5.04
CA ALA A 115 -6.99 15.70 -4.30
C ALA A 115 -8.08 14.87 -4.98
N THR A 116 -8.68 13.95 -4.22
CA THR A 116 -9.71 13.05 -4.72
C THR A 116 -10.91 13.07 -3.77
N GLY A 117 -12.08 13.40 -4.28
CA GLY A 117 -13.34 13.24 -3.53
C GLY A 117 -13.72 11.76 -3.49
N VAL A 118 -14.04 11.26 -2.30
CA VAL A 118 -14.33 9.85 -2.03
C VAL A 118 -15.50 9.70 -1.07
N SER A 119 -16.01 8.48 -0.87
CA SER A 119 -16.96 8.17 0.20
C SER A 119 -16.27 7.59 1.44
N GLU A 120 -17.05 7.31 2.48
CA GLU A 120 -16.61 6.77 3.77
C GLU A 120 -15.94 5.41 3.66
N ASP A 121 -16.28 4.60 2.66
CA ASP A 121 -15.73 3.24 2.50
C ASP A 121 -14.37 3.22 1.79
N TYR A 122 -13.93 4.35 1.23
CA TYR A 122 -12.76 4.39 0.35
C TYR A 122 -11.48 3.92 1.03
N LEU A 123 -11.21 4.37 2.25
CA LEU A 123 -10.00 3.99 2.98
C LEU A 123 -10.00 2.49 3.31
N THR A 124 -11.18 1.95 3.66
CA THR A 124 -11.36 0.52 3.91
C THR A 124 -11.11 -0.30 2.63
N ILE A 125 -11.68 0.13 1.48
CA ILE A 125 -11.50 -0.53 0.17
C ILE A 125 -10.03 -0.51 -0.26
N LYS A 126 -9.31 0.58 0.04
CA LYS A 126 -7.90 0.76 -0.31
C LYS A 126 -6.93 0.23 0.74
N HIS A 127 -7.43 -0.32 1.84
CA HIS A 127 -6.62 -0.78 2.97
C HIS A 127 -5.68 0.30 3.53
N TYR A 128 -6.16 1.55 3.54
CA TYR A 128 -5.40 2.66 4.12
C TYR A 128 -5.63 2.74 5.63
N ASP A 129 -4.55 2.66 6.37
CA ASP A 129 -4.57 2.84 7.82
C ASP A 129 -4.47 4.31 8.21
N LEU A 130 -5.11 4.67 9.32
CA LEU A 130 -5.02 5.99 9.91
C LEU A 130 -3.91 6.04 10.96
N ALA A 131 -3.02 7.02 10.87
CA ALA A 131 -2.04 7.31 11.92
C ALA A 131 -2.64 8.15 13.04
N LYS A 132 -3.52 9.10 12.70
CA LYS A 132 -4.14 10.04 13.65
C LYS A 132 -5.54 10.43 13.21
N GLY A 133 -6.40 10.72 14.18
CA GLY A 133 -7.73 11.25 13.91
C GLY A 133 -8.76 10.19 13.56
N ARG A 134 -9.67 10.50 12.65
CA ARG A 134 -10.76 9.62 12.20
C ARG A 134 -10.89 9.64 10.68
N ASP A 135 -11.53 8.62 10.16
CA ASP A 135 -11.94 8.51 8.78
C ASP A 135 -13.13 9.44 8.46
N LEU A 136 -13.41 9.58 7.17
CA LEU A 136 -14.65 10.17 6.68
C LEU A 136 -15.82 9.31 7.16
N GLN A 137 -16.89 9.97 7.56
CA GLN A 137 -18.10 9.30 8.02
C GLN A 137 -19.25 9.57 7.05
N TYR A 138 -20.20 8.65 7.00
CA TYR A 138 -21.43 8.83 6.23
C TYR A 138 -22.12 10.18 6.50
N SER A 139 -22.09 10.64 7.76
CA SER A 139 -22.61 11.97 8.14
C SER A 139 -21.88 13.13 7.43
N ASP A 140 -20.56 13.01 7.23
CA ASP A 140 -19.79 14.04 6.53
C ASP A 140 -20.21 14.14 5.06
N ILE A 141 -20.53 13.00 4.44
CA ILE A 141 -21.00 12.94 3.05
C ILE A 141 -22.42 13.53 2.94
N VAL A 142 -23.35 13.05 3.75
CA VAL A 142 -24.77 13.47 3.72
C VAL A 142 -24.93 14.97 4.02
N TYR A 143 -24.24 15.48 5.03
CA TYR A 143 -24.29 16.90 5.41
C TYR A 143 -23.32 17.78 4.63
N ARG A 144 -22.58 17.22 3.66
CA ARG A 144 -21.56 17.94 2.87
C ARG A 144 -20.56 18.65 3.76
N GLY A 145 -20.07 17.93 4.78
CA GLY A 145 -19.07 18.42 5.71
C GLY A 145 -17.79 18.84 4.96
N LYS A 146 -17.25 19.98 5.35
CA LYS A 146 -15.99 20.49 4.78
C LYS A 146 -14.82 19.89 5.54
N VAL A 147 -14.64 18.58 5.41
CA VAL A 147 -13.60 17.81 6.09
C VAL A 147 -12.75 17.07 5.06
N CYS A 148 -11.55 16.68 5.47
CA CYS A 148 -10.63 15.94 4.63
C CYS A 148 -9.70 15.07 5.47
N VAL A 149 -9.16 14.02 4.84
CA VAL A 149 -8.08 13.18 5.34
C VAL A 149 -6.85 13.45 4.49
N VAL A 150 -5.69 13.63 5.10
CA VAL A 150 -4.43 13.94 4.41
C VAL A 150 -3.46 12.78 4.50
N GLY A 151 -2.63 12.62 3.47
CA GLY A 151 -1.53 11.65 3.47
C GLY A 151 -0.39 12.04 4.41
N ALA A 152 0.45 11.07 4.72
CA ALA A 152 1.57 11.24 5.65
C ALA A 152 2.60 12.28 5.16
N TYR A 153 2.81 12.39 3.85
CA TYR A 153 3.69 13.41 3.27
C TYR A 153 3.16 14.82 3.53
N VAL A 154 1.86 15.07 3.28
CA VAL A 154 1.22 16.37 3.48
C VAL A 154 1.29 16.81 4.97
N ASP A 155 1.03 15.87 5.90
CA ASP A 155 1.15 16.13 7.35
C ASP A 155 2.56 16.58 7.72
N ARG A 156 3.59 15.91 7.22
CA ARG A 156 4.98 16.25 7.55
C ARG A 156 5.51 17.48 6.83
N ALA A 157 5.30 17.57 5.52
CA ALA A 157 5.88 18.60 4.68
C ALA A 157 5.28 19.98 4.95
N TYR A 158 3.97 20.06 5.13
CA TYR A 158 3.25 21.34 5.24
C TYR A 158 2.76 21.67 6.65
N PHE A 159 2.53 20.66 7.49
CA PHE A 159 2.00 20.87 8.84
C PHE A 159 2.98 20.49 9.96
N GLY A 160 4.19 20.04 9.60
CA GLY A 160 5.20 19.63 10.58
C GLY A 160 4.74 18.50 11.51
N GLY A 161 3.85 17.63 11.05
CA GLY A 161 3.32 16.51 11.81
C GLY A 161 2.09 16.84 12.68
N ASN A 162 1.46 18.01 12.52
CA ASN A 162 0.31 18.47 13.31
C ASN A 162 -0.85 18.93 12.41
N ALA A 163 -1.15 18.20 11.35
CA ALA A 163 -2.23 18.55 10.44
C ALA A 163 -3.63 18.41 11.06
N LEU A 164 -3.83 17.55 12.03
CA LEU A 164 -5.14 17.26 12.61
C LEU A 164 -5.79 18.55 13.17
N GLY A 165 -7.02 18.86 12.72
CA GLY A 165 -7.75 20.04 13.11
C GLY A 165 -7.34 21.34 12.38
N GLN A 166 -6.28 21.29 11.57
CA GLN A 166 -5.86 22.41 10.72
C GLN A 166 -6.73 22.52 9.47
N THR A 167 -6.58 23.62 8.75
CA THR A 167 -7.35 23.87 7.55
C THR A 167 -6.47 24.01 6.33
N LEU A 168 -6.98 23.53 5.20
CA LEU A 168 -6.39 23.70 3.88
C LEU A 168 -7.46 24.15 2.88
N ARG A 169 -7.04 24.58 1.69
CA ARG A 169 -7.97 25.02 0.64
C ARG A 169 -7.76 24.24 -0.63
N VAL A 170 -8.85 23.69 -1.14
CA VAL A 170 -8.90 23.06 -2.45
C VAL A 170 -9.92 23.80 -3.30
N ARG A 171 -9.52 24.31 -4.46
CA ARG A 171 -10.40 25.07 -5.39
C ARG A 171 -11.18 26.22 -4.70
N GLY A 172 -10.56 26.87 -3.71
CA GLY A 172 -11.19 27.98 -2.96
C GLY A 172 -12.09 27.54 -1.81
N GLN A 173 -12.37 26.24 -1.65
CA GLN A 173 -13.10 25.71 -0.50
C GLN A 173 -12.12 25.41 0.64
N THR A 174 -12.46 25.85 1.85
CA THR A 174 -11.70 25.53 3.05
C THR A 174 -12.17 24.22 3.62
N LEU A 175 -11.27 23.26 3.83
CA LEU A 175 -11.51 21.94 4.41
C LEU A 175 -10.75 21.85 5.74
N THR A 176 -11.32 21.12 6.70
CA THR A 176 -10.69 20.85 7.99
C THR A 176 -10.14 19.43 7.99
N VAL A 177 -8.90 19.25 8.38
CA VAL A 177 -8.27 17.93 8.47
C VAL A 177 -8.82 17.17 9.67
N VAL A 178 -9.49 16.04 9.43
CA VAL A 178 -10.06 15.17 10.47
C VAL A 178 -9.28 13.89 10.67
N GLY A 179 -8.44 13.51 9.70
CA GLY A 179 -7.59 12.33 9.78
C GLY A 179 -6.28 12.52 9.03
N VAL A 180 -5.30 11.73 9.43
CA VAL A 180 -3.97 11.64 8.81
C VAL A 180 -3.69 10.17 8.55
N LEU A 181 -3.37 9.81 7.31
CA LEU A 181 -3.03 8.43 6.93
C LEU A 181 -1.70 7.99 7.52
N ALA A 182 -1.59 6.72 7.80
CA ALA A 182 -0.29 6.09 8.04
C ALA A 182 0.54 6.14 6.76
N GLN A 183 1.85 6.17 6.93
CA GLN A 183 2.78 6.13 5.80
C GLN A 183 2.62 4.82 5.04
N GLN A 184 2.35 4.92 3.73
CA GLN A 184 2.14 3.77 2.86
C GLN A 184 3.44 3.36 2.16
N ASP A 185 4.27 4.32 1.76
CA ASP A 185 5.50 4.05 1.02
C ASP A 185 6.74 4.20 1.90
N THR A 186 7.81 3.51 1.51
CA THR A 186 9.11 3.56 2.19
C THR A 186 9.78 4.93 2.01
N SER A 187 9.53 5.60 0.88
CA SER A 187 10.01 6.96 0.59
C SER A 187 8.85 7.95 0.58
N MET A 188 8.96 8.99 1.41
CA MET A 188 8.03 10.12 1.36
C MET A 188 8.53 11.13 0.35
N GLU A 189 7.93 11.12 -0.83
CA GLU A 189 8.29 12.03 -1.93
C GLU A 189 7.10 12.88 -2.35
N GLU A 190 7.38 14.08 -2.84
CA GLU A 190 6.40 14.96 -3.46
C GLU A 190 5.83 14.29 -4.72
N GLY A 191 4.50 14.24 -4.82
CA GLY A 191 3.81 13.51 -5.90
C GLY A 191 3.79 11.99 -5.73
N GLY A 192 4.27 11.46 -4.61
CA GLY A 192 4.20 10.03 -4.25
C GLY A 192 2.83 9.60 -3.73
N THR A 193 2.72 8.34 -3.33
CA THR A 193 1.48 7.76 -2.80
C THR A 193 0.98 8.46 -1.54
N ASP A 194 1.90 8.92 -0.69
CA ASP A 194 1.60 9.63 0.56
C ASP A 194 1.29 11.12 0.37
N ASP A 195 1.45 11.66 -0.86
CA ASP A 195 1.11 13.04 -1.22
C ASP A 195 -0.32 13.12 -1.78
N CYS A 196 -1.29 12.84 -0.91
CA CYS A 196 -2.70 12.73 -1.27
C CYS A 196 -3.61 13.44 -0.25
N LEU A 197 -4.83 13.71 -0.72
CA LEU A 197 -5.93 14.32 0.04
C LEU A 197 -7.24 13.62 -0.36
N PHE A 198 -8.02 13.22 0.63
CA PHE A 198 -9.34 12.61 0.45
C PHE A 198 -10.42 13.39 1.16
#